data_1d0bf157d562baf9396f22889f3e83de
#
_entry.id   1d0bf157d562baf9396f22889f3e83de
#
_cell.length_a   1.000
_cell.length_b   1.000
_cell.length_c   1.000
_cell.angle_alpha   90.00
_cell.angle_beta   90.00
_cell.angle_gamma   90.00
#
_symmetry.space_group_name_H-M   'P 1'
#
loop_
_entity.id
_entity.type
_entity.pdbx_description
1 polymer ?
#
loop_
_entity_poly.entity_id
_entity_poly.type
_entity_poly.pdbx_seq_one_letter_code
_entity_poly.pdbx_strand_id
1 'polypeptide(L)'
;MVFHPDQKDCDDCVQVHTKEAITQPLTTFTEESLQTEAIKLFKSIQLFMSIALDSAGIDYHVVLAQNALQLCLDVPELQVELFSALIKQTSRHSAARHGVQSFLQNATNLFSCESSVGSKTSPCSPPSQPSRIEASKANPPAAEFLRGWMLLAMAVSICVPKNSKLLWFLRAHFNRNKDSKTETGKYASYCSMALERCVTMGGRTAKPSRMEVMVMVAVTVMFMATLIIMIMMRSMMTFLMIYIQ
;
A
#
# COMPACT_ATOMS: atom_id res chain seq x y z
N MET A 1 -17.24 -0.34 6.53
CA MET A 1 -17.15 0.16 5.13
C MET A 1 -18.55 0.18 4.55
N VAL A 2 -19.19 1.32 4.52
CA VAL A 2 -20.50 1.47 3.89
C VAL A 2 -20.26 1.52 2.39
N PHE A 3 -20.37 0.35 1.73
CA PHE A 3 -20.35 0.28 0.28
C PHE A 3 -21.74 0.69 -0.23
N HIS A 4 -21.87 1.92 -0.71
CA HIS A 4 -23.06 2.33 -1.46
C HIS A 4 -23.01 1.68 -2.85
N PRO A 5 -24.04 0.90 -3.26
CA PRO A 5 -24.03 0.18 -4.53
C PRO A 5 -24.28 1.03 -5.79
N ASP A 6 -24.60 2.32 -5.65
CA ASP A 6 -25.10 3.15 -6.75
C ASP A 6 -24.14 4.26 -7.20
N GLN A 7 -22.85 4.19 -6.89
CA GLN A 7 -21.92 5.22 -7.35
C GLN A 7 -21.13 4.70 -8.56
N LYS A 8 -21.73 4.93 -9.74
CA LYS A 8 -21.00 4.99 -11.00
C LYS A 8 -19.92 6.06 -10.90
N ASP A 9 -18.71 5.70 -11.33
CA ASP A 9 -17.57 6.61 -11.52
C ASP A 9 -17.05 7.30 -10.25
N CYS A 10 -16.51 6.51 -9.31
CA CYS A 10 -15.63 7.06 -8.30
C CYS A 10 -14.31 6.30 -8.28
N ASP A 11 -13.44 6.59 -9.25
CA ASP A 11 -12.01 6.21 -9.21
C ASP A 11 -11.28 6.87 -8.02
N ASP A 12 -11.92 7.83 -7.34
CA ASP A 12 -11.37 8.60 -6.22
C ASP A 12 -11.68 8.03 -4.82
N CYS A 13 -12.48 6.96 -4.71
CA CYS A 13 -12.69 6.26 -3.43
C CYS A 13 -11.58 5.26 -3.11
N VAL A 14 -10.41 5.39 -3.69
CA VAL A 14 -9.24 4.60 -3.30
C VAL A 14 -8.84 5.01 -1.89
N GLN A 15 -9.01 4.09 -0.95
CA GLN A 15 -8.49 4.28 0.40
C GLN A 15 -6.98 4.45 0.31
N VAL A 16 -6.51 5.64 0.62
CA VAL A 16 -5.10 6.01 0.48
C VAL A 16 -4.40 5.82 1.80
N HIS A 17 -3.11 5.49 1.76
CA HIS A 17 -2.24 5.40 2.93
C HIS A 17 -2.38 6.61 3.85
N THR A 18 -2.41 6.37 5.16
CA THR A 18 -2.39 7.41 6.18
C THR A 18 -1.39 7.06 7.29
N LYS A 19 -0.68 8.09 7.76
CA LYS A 19 0.18 8.01 8.96
C LYS A 19 -0.58 8.38 10.22
N GLU A 20 -1.73 9.03 10.06
CA GLU A 20 -2.56 9.46 11.19
C GLU A 20 -3.28 8.29 11.84
N ALA A 21 -3.41 8.35 13.15
CA ALA A 21 -4.20 7.39 13.90
C ALA A 21 -5.68 7.55 13.54
N ILE A 22 -6.37 6.43 13.32
CA ILE A 22 -7.82 6.45 13.11
C ILE A 22 -8.52 6.54 14.46
N THR A 23 -9.62 7.28 14.49
CA THR A 23 -10.51 7.41 15.67
C THR A 23 -11.72 6.49 15.59
N GLN A 24 -12.00 5.96 14.40
CA GLN A 24 -13.11 5.05 14.13
C GLN A 24 -12.61 3.90 13.25
N PRO A 25 -13.18 2.69 13.39
CA PRO A 25 -12.88 1.56 12.51
C PRO A 25 -13.19 1.90 11.04
N LEU A 26 -12.52 1.23 10.12
CA LEU A 26 -12.79 1.33 8.67
C LEU A 26 -14.06 0.57 8.28
N THR A 27 -14.47 -0.40 9.10
CA THR A 27 -15.69 -1.19 8.91
C THR A 27 -16.66 -0.96 10.07
N THR A 28 -17.94 -1.24 9.85
CA THR A 28 -18.97 -1.06 10.88
C THR A 28 -19.05 -2.28 11.78
N PHE A 29 -18.93 -2.06 13.08
CA PHE A 29 -19.15 -3.07 14.12
C PHE A 29 -20.32 -2.64 15.00
N THR A 30 -21.12 -3.62 15.44
CA THR A 30 -22.24 -3.39 16.37
C THR A 30 -21.74 -3.30 17.82
N GLU A 31 -20.68 -4.02 18.15
CA GLU A 31 -20.13 -4.09 19.51
C GLU A 31 -18.97 -3.07 19.66
N GLU A 32 -19.02 -2.30 20.75
CA GLU A 32 -18.00 -1.30 21.09
C GLU A 32 -16.63 -1.94 21.40
N SER A 33 -16.64 -3.15 21.97
CA SER A 33 -15.44 -3.95 22.21
C SER A 33 -14.68 -4.22 20.90
N LEU A 34 -15.39 -4.64 19.84
CA LEU A 34 -14.82 -4.91 18.52
C LEU A 34 -14.33 -3.62 17.84
N GLN A 35 -15.01 -2.48 18.04
CA GLN A 35 -14.54 -1.19 17.53
C GLN A 35 -13.19 -0.81 18.14
N THR A 36 -13.04 -1.03 19.44
CA THR A 36 -11.78 -0.76 20.14
C THR A 36 -10.65 -1.67 19.65
N GLU A 37 -10.92 -2.96 19.47
CA GLU A 37 -9.93 -3.92 18.94
C GLU A 37 -9.56 -3.61 17.48
N ALA A 38 -10.51 -3.18 16.66
CA ALA A 38 -10.29 -2.75 15.28
C ALA A 38 -9.32 -1.54 15.20
N ILE A 39 -9.47 -0.55 16.07
CA ILE A 39 -8.58 0.61 16.15
C ILE A 39 -7.18 0.17 16.60
N LYS A 40 -7.07 -0.71 17.59
CA LYS A 40 -5.78 -1.28 18.03
C LYS A 40 -5.10 -2.07 16.93
N LEU A 41 -5.88 -2.86 16.16
CA LEU A 41 -5.39 -3.62 15.01
C LEU A 41 -4.81 -2.68 13.95
N PHE A 42 -5.51 -1.61 13.61
CA PHE A 42 -5.00 -0.62 12.67
C PHE A 42 -3.67 0.01 13.13
N LYS A 43 -3.60 0.38 14.40
CA LYS A 43 -2.37 0.91 15.02
C LYS A 43 -1.22 -0.11 14.97
N SER A 44 -1.51 -1.39 15.20
CA SER A 44 -0.50 -2.46 15.12
C SER A 44 0.06 -2.60 13.70
N ILE A 45 -0.79 -2.47 12.68
CA ILE A 45 -0.38 -2.45 11.27
C ILE A 45 0.52 -1.25 10.99
N GLN A 46 0.15 -0.05 11.44
CA GLN A 46 0.99 1.15 11.28
C GLN A 46 2.35 0.99 11.96
N LEU A 47 2.38 0.45 13.20
CA LEU A 47 3.63 0.18 13.91
C LEU A 47 4.50 -0.84 13.17
N PHE A 48 3.91 -1.94 12.69
CA PHE A 48 4.63 -2.93 11.89
C PHE A 48 5.28 -2.30 10.65
N MET A 49 4.61 -1.36 10.01
CA MET A 49 5.15 -0.66 8.83
C MET A 49 6.24 0.35 9.18
N SER A 50 6.14 1.03 10.31
CA SER A 50 7.05 2.14 10.68
C SER A 50 8.35 1.69 11.32
N ILE A 51 8.36 0.57 12.06
CA ILE A 51 9.56 0.06 12.73
C ILE A 51 10.62 -0.34 11.70
N ALA A 52 11.87 0.07 11.91
CA ALA A 52 12.98 -0.32 11.05
C ALA A 52 13.28 -1.82 11.14
N LEU A 53 13.74 -2.40 10.03
CA LEU A 53 14.17 -3.80 9.98
C LEU A 53 15.64 -3.90 10.36
N ASP A 54 15.95 -3.68 11.63
CA ASP A 54 17.25 -3.91 12.24
C ASP A 54 17.20 -5.12 13.19
N SER A 55 18.33 -5.47 13.78
CA SER A 55 18.41 -6.62 14.69
C SER A 55 17.52 -6.50 15.92
N ALA A 56 17.26 -5.30 16.41
CA ALA A 56 16.36 -5.03 17.55
C ALA A 56 14.88 -5.00 17.11
N GLY A 57 14.62 -4.47 15.91
CA GLY A 57 13.27 -4.32 15.37
C GLY A 57 12.64 -5.64 14.92
N ILE A 58 13.44 -6.66 14.59
CA ILE A 58 12.95 -7.95 14.09
C ILE A 58 11.98 -8.63 15.07
N ASP A 59 12.27 -8.62 16.36
CA ASP A 59 11.42 -9.23 17.38
C ASP A 59 10.07 -8.50 17.50
N TYR A 60 10.07 -7.19 17.37
CA TYR A 60 8.82 -6.40 17.32
C TYR A 60 7.98 -6.75 16.10
N HIS A 61 8.60 -6.93 14.93
CA HIS A 61 7.87 -7.37 13.72
C HIS A 61 7.23 -8.74 13.93
N VAL A 62 7.96 -9.69 14.53
CA VAL A 62 7.40 -11.02 14.85
C VAL A 62 6.20 -10.89 15.78
N VAL A 63 6.33 -10.15 16.88
CA VAL A 63 5.26 -9.99 17.87
C VAL A 63 4.05 -9.28 17.25
N LEU A 64 4.27 -8.18 16.53
CA LEU A 64 3.17 -7.42 15.91
C LEU A 64 2.42 -8.24 14.86
N ALA A 65 3.14 -8.94 13.97
CA ALA A 65 2.51 -9.80 12.98
C ALA A 65 1.75 -10.96 13.61
N GLN A 66 2.36 -11.65 14.58
CA GLN A 66 1.73 -12.78 15.27
C GLN A 66 0.47 -12.35 16.04
N ASN A 67 0.54 -11.22 16.75
CA ASN A 67 -0.60 -10.73 17.53
C ASN A 67 -1.75 -10.27 16.63
N ALA A 68 -1.45 -9.49 15.57
CA ALA A 68 -2.47 -9.02 14.64
C ALA A 68 -3.18 -10.18 13.92
N LEU A 69 -2.42 -11.18 13.46
CA LEU A 69 -2.98 -12.33 12.75
C LEU A 69 -3.68 -13.32 13.68
N GLN A 70 -3.15 -13.53 14.90
CA GLN A 70 -3.83 -14.36 15.90
C GLN A 70 -5.17 -13.75 16.31
N LEU A 71 -5.21 -12.44 16.58
CA LEU A 71 -6.45 -11.74 16.90
C LEU A 71 -7.52 -11.96 15.81
N CYS A 72 -7.15 -11.92 14.55
CA CYS A 72 -8.06 -12.13 13.43
C CYS A 72 -8.45 -13.62 13.22
N LEU A 73 -7.66 -14.57 13.74
CA LEU A 73 -8.03 -15.97 13.79
C LEU A 73 -9.01 -16.25 14.92
N ASP A 74 -8.79 -15.63 16.09
CA ASP A 74 -9.64 -15.78 17.28
C ASP A 74 -10.98 -15.04 17.12
N VAL A 75 -10.97 -13.90 16.43
CA VAL A 75 -12.13 -13.04 16.17
C VAL A 75 -12.28 -12.82 14.66
N PRO A 76 -12.95 -13.74 13.94
CA PRO A 76 -13.07 -13.70 12.48
C PRO A 76 -13.74 -12.44 11.93
N GLU A 77 -14.55 -11.74 12.73
CA GLU A 77 -15.20 -10.47 12.37
C GLU A 77 -14.17 -9.38 12.07
N LEU A 78 -13.01 -9.39 12.73
CA LEU A 78 -11.92 -8.46 12.51
C LEU A 78 -11.14 -8.71 11.20
N GLN A 79 -11.33 -9.83 10.52
CA GLN A 79 -10.65 -10.10 9.24
C GLN A 79 -11.02 -9.07 8.18
N VAL A 80 -12.27 -8.59 8.16
CA VAL A 80 -12.70 -7.55 7.22
C VAL A 80 -11.95 -6.25 7.47
N GLU A 81 -11.78 -5.89 8.74
CA GLU A 81 -11.01 -4.71 9.16
C GLU A 81 -9.53 -4.86 8.82
N LEU A 82 -8.92 -6.01 9.11
CA LEU A 82 -7.53 -6.32 8.78
C LEU A 82 -7.25 -6.07 7.29
N PHE A 83 -8.04 -6.66 6.40
CA PHE A 83 -7.82 -6.53 4.97
C PHE A 83 -8.14 -5.14 4.46
N SER A 84 -9.17 -4.47 4.99
CA SER A 84 -9.49 -3.08 4.66
C SER A 84 -8.34 -2.14 5.06
N ALA A 85 -7.78 -2.35 6.25
CA ALA A 85 -6.62 -1.61 6.73
C ALA A 85 -5.37 -1.86 5.88
N LEU A 86 -5.10 -3.11 5.53
CA LEU A 86 -3.95 -3.47 4.69
C LEU A 86 -4.08 -2.93 3.27
N ILE A 87 -5.26 -3.01 2.63
CA ILE A 87 -5.51 -2.38 1.32
C ILE A 87 -5.25 -0.87 1.41
N LYS A 88 -5.80 -0.20 2.44
CA LYS A 88 -5.59 1.23 2.67
C LYS A 88 -4.10 1.55 2.80
N GLN A 89 -3.38 0.83 3.65
CA GLN A 89 -1.98 1.11 3.94
C GLN A 89 -1.01 0.71 2.80
N THR A 90 -1.42 -0.20 1.91
CA THR A 90 -0.68 -0.58 0.70
C THR A 90 -1.17 0.11 -0.57
N SER A 91 -2.02 1.14 -0.45
CA SER A 91 -2.45 2.01 -1.55
C SER A 91 -1.65 3.30 -1.55
N ARG A 92 -1.31 3.81 -2.75
CA ARG A 92 -0.60 5.07 -2.95
C ARG A 92 -1.52 6.14 -3.48
N HIS A 93 -1.24 7.39 -3.16
CA HIS A 93 -1.93 8.54 -3.74
C HIS A 93 -1.75 8.58 -5.26
N SER A 94 -2.84 8.76 -5.98
CA SER A 94 -2.91 8.70 -7.44
C SER A 94 -2.15 9.84 -8.15
N ALA A 95 -1.72 10.89 -7.44
CA ALA A 95 -1.02 12.04 -8.01
C ALA A 95 0.24 11.70 -8.83
N ALA A 96 0.78 10.48 -8.70
CA ALA A 96 1.92 10.04 -9.49
C ALA A 96 1.56 9.60 -10.93
N ARG A 97 0.29 9.32 -11.24
CA ARG A 97 -0.14 8.90 -12.59
C ARG A 97 -0.50 10.07 -13.51
N HIS A 98 -0.93 11.20 -12.96
CA HIS A 98 -1.27 12.39 -13.75
C HIS A 98 -0.05 13.18 -14.23
N GLY A 99 1.15 12.92 -13.71
CA GLY A 99 2.37 13.64 -14.09
C GLY A 99 2.76 13.51 -15.56
N VAL A 100 2.45 12.38 -16.21
CA VAL A 100 2.79 12.18 -17.64
C VAL A 100 1.72 12.80 -18.56
N GLN A 101 0.45 12.69 -18.19
CA GLN A 101 -0.64 13.30 -18.98
C GLN A 101 -0.67 14.82 -18.85
N SER A 102 -0.38 15.38 -17.67
CA SER A 102 -0.28 16.84 -17.51
C SER A 102 0.95 17.42 -18.21
N PHE A 103 2.03 16.64 -18.33
CA PHE A 103 3.21 17.08 -19.10
C PHE A 103 2.91 17.12 -20.60
N LEU A 104 2.18 16.14 -21.14
CA LEU A 104 1.73 16.12 -22.52
C LEU A 104 0.69 17.23 -22.81
N GLN A 105 -0.25 17.48 -21.88
CA GLN A 105 -1.21 18.58 -22.02
C GLN A 105 -0.56 19.96 -21.91
N ASN A 106 0.43 20.14 -21.03
CA ASN A 106 1.19 21.39 -20.97
C ASN A 106 2.06 21.61 -22.22
N ALA A 107 2.61 20.54 -22.81
CA ALA A 107 3.35 20.63 -24.07
C ALA A 107 2.42 21.01 -25.24
N THR A 108 1.21 20.44 -25.32
CA THR A 108 0.23 20.82 -26.36
C THR A 108 -0.28 22.25 -26.18
N ASN A 109 -0.45 22.72 -24.94
CA ASN A 109 -0.86 24.11 -24.66
C ASN A 109 0.23 25.15 -25.00
N LEU A 110 1.52 24.79 -24.91
CA LEU A 110 2.63 25.62 -25.30
C LEU A 110 2.74 25.76 -26.83
N PHE A 111 2.26 24.82 -27.62
CA PHE A 111 2.24 24.87 -29.08
C PHE A 111 0.94 25.45 -29.68
N SER A 112 -0.10 25.70 -28.85
CA SER A 112 -1.40 26.23 -29.30
C SER A 112 -1.57 27.73 -29.08
N CYS A 113 -0.54 28.47 -28.70
CA CYS A 113 -0.62 29.89 -28.45
C CYS A 113 -0.11 30.71 -29.65
N GLU A 114 -0.83 30.62 -30.80
CA GLU A 114 -0.82 31.67 -31.80
C GLU A 114 -2.25 31.88 -32.31
N SER A 115 -2.67 33.15 -32.19
CA SER A 115 -3.86 33.78 -32.74
C SER A 115 -5.11 33.81 -31.86
N SER A 116 -5.25 34.83 -31.04
CA SER A 116 -6.32 35.84 -31.20
C SER A 116 -6.28 36.91 -30.09
N VAL A 117 -6.31 38.13 -30.56
CA VAL A 117 -6.41 39.39 -29.85
C VAL A 117 -7.81 39.51 -29.16
N GLY A 118 -7.82 39.92 -27.90
CA GLY A 118 -8.90 40.73 -27.31
C GLY A 118 -10.01 40.03 -26.58
N SER A 119 -9.97 40.08 -25.25
CA SER A 119 -11.01 40.65 -24.40
C SER A 119 -10.71 40.44 -22.92
N LYS A 120 -10.83 41.50 -22.14
CA LYS A 120 -10.67 41.58 -20.70
C LYS A 120 -11.87 40.88 -20.03
N THR A 121 -11.62 39.88 -19.19
CA THR A 121 -12.51 39.50 -18.09
C THR A 121 -11.69 38.90 -16.96
N SER A 122 -12.09 39.21 -15.74
CA SER A 122 -11.47 38.98 -14.45
C SER A 122 -11.05 37.53 -14.15
N PRO A 123 -9.98 37.31 -13.34
CA PRO A 123 -9.51 35.98 -13.00
C PRO A 123 -10.37 35.36 -11.91
N CYS A 124 -11.16 34.34 -12.25
CA CYS A 124 -11.60 33.35 -11.28
C CYS A 124 -10.40 32.47 -10.95
N SER A 125 -9.95 32.50 -9.72
CA SER A 125 -8.91 31.63 -9.21
C SER A 125 -9.33 30.17 -9.36
N PRO A 126 -8.52 29.30 -10.02
CA PRO A 126 -8.79 27.87 -10.02
C PRO A 126 -8.57 27.30 -8.62
N PRO A 127 -9.33 26.26 -8.20
CA PRO A 127 -9.10 25.62 -6.93
C PRO A 127 -7.65 25.07 -6.90
N SER A 128 -6.93 25.41 -5.84
CA SER A 128 -5.54 25.04 -5.61
C SER A 128 -5.41 23.51 -5.62
N GLN A 129 -4.86 22.97 -6.70
CA GLN A 129 -4.44 21.58 -6.76
C GLN A 129 -3.32 21.36 -5.73
N PRO A 130 -3.35 20.28 -4.94
CA PRO A 130 -2.29 19.98 -3.99
C PRO A 130 -0.96 19.88 -4.75
N SER A 131 0.02 20.63 -4.29
CA SER A 131 1.33 20.69 -4.93
C SER A 131 1.98 19.30 -4.95
N ARG A 132 2.75 18.99 -6.01
CA ARG A 132 3.50 17.73 -6.19
C ARG A 132 4.35 17.36 -4.96
N ILE A 133 4.75 18.35 -4.17
CA ILE A 133 5.52 18.21 -2.93
C ILE A 133 4.64 17.64 -1.82
N GLU A 134 3.36 18.02 -1.72
CA GLU A 134 2.43 17.51 -0.71
C GLU A 134 2.01 16.08 -0.98
N ALA A 135 1.76 15.72 -2.24
CA ALA A 135 1.46 14.34 -2.64
C ALA A 135 2.67 13.40 -2.41
N SER A 136 3.91 13.89 -2.55
CA SER A 136 5.12 13.13 -2.23
C SER A 136 5.28 12.92 -0.72
N LYS A 137 4.88 13.90 0.11
CA LYS A 137 4.89 13.77 1.57
C LYS A 137 3.80 12.86 2.11
N ALA A 138 2.68 12.72 1.40
CA ALA A 138 1.57 11.87 1.79
C ALA A 138 1.83 10.38 1.54
N ASN A 139 2.69 10.03 0.58
CA ASN A 139 3.05 8.64 0.32
C ASN A 139 4.07 8.14 1.36
N PRO A 140 3.95 6.87 1.81
CA PRO A 140 4.93 6.28 2.71
C PRO A 140 6.28 6.11 2.02
N PRO A 141 7.40 6.14 2.77
CA PRO A 141 8.69 5.70 2.27
C PRO A 141 8.61 4.29 1.67
N ALA A 142 9.42 4.01 0.66
CA ALA A 142 9.38 2.72 -0.06
C ALA A 142 9.53 1.52 0.89
N ALA A 143 10.37 1.63 1.91
CA ALA A 143 10.58 0.57 2.91
C ALA A 143 9.33 0.33 3.79
N GLU A 144 8.65 1.39 4.25
CA GLU A 144 7.40 1.27 5.00
C GLU A 144 6.31 0.63 4.14
N PHE A 145 6.21 1.07 2.90
CA PHE A 145 5.24 0.53 1.94
C PHE A 145 5.46 -0.96 1.67
N LEU A 146 6.71 -1.37 1.52
CA LEU A 146 7.07 -2.77 1.30
C LEU A 146 6.73 -3.65 2.51
N ARG A 147 6.94 -3.14 3.75
CA ARG A 147 6.53 -3.83 4.98
C ARG A 147 5.01 -4.03 5.04
N GLY A 148 4.22 -3.06 4.57
CA GLY A 148 2.77 -3.23 4.44
C GLY A 148 2.41 -4.40 3.51
N TRP A 149 3.05 -4.51 2.36
CA TRP A 149 2.88 -5.63 1.44
C TRP A 149 3.33 -6.97 2.04
N MET A 150 4.39 -6.98 2.82
CA MET A 150 4.85 -8.17 3.54
C MET A 150 3.80 -8.66 4.55
N LEU A 151 3.21 -7.76 5.35
CA LEU A 151 2.15 -8.13 6.27
C LEU A 151 0.89 -8.60 5.54
N LEU A 152 0.54 -7.95 4.42
CA LEU A 152 -0.57 -8.38 3.57
C LEU A 152 -0.35 -9.79 3.00
N ALA A 153 0.87 -10.11 2.57
CA ALA A 153 1.24 -11.44 2.08
C ALA A 153 1.08 -12.53 3.16
N MET A 154 1.46 -12.22 4.41
CA MET A 154 1.21 -13.13 5.55
C MET A 154 -0.29 -13.28 5.83
N ALA A 155 -1.04 -12.17 5.83
CA ALA A 155 -2.47 -12.17 6.10
C ALA A 155 -3.26 -13.03 5.10
N VAL A 156 -3.03 -12.86 3.80
CA VAL A 156 -3.72 -13.66 2.76
C VAL A 156 -3.31 -15.13 2.74
N SER A 157 -2.15 -15.46 3.31
CA SER A 157 -1.69 -16.85 3.42
C SER A 157 -2.34 -17.60 4.60
N ILE A 158 -3.00 -16.87 5.51
CA ILE A 158 -3.55 -17.39 6.75
C ILE A 158 -5.07 -17.24 6.80
N CYS A 159 -5.57 -16.02 6.57
CA CYS A 159 -6.97 -15.69 6.69
C CYS A 159 -7.66 -15.71 5.32
N VAL A 160 -8.85 -16.29 5.25
CA VAL A 160 -9.71 -16.25 4.07
C VAL A 160 -10.90 -15.36 4.37
N PRO A 161 -11.01 -14.17 3.74
CA PRO A 161 -12.20 -13.34 3.95
C PRO A 161 -13.44 -14.04 3.40
N LYS A 162 -14.45 -14.19 4.26
CA LYS A 162 -15.75 -14.81 3.88
C LYS A 162 -16.59 -13.87 2.99
N ASN A 163 -16.29 -12.58 2.98
CA ASN A 163 -17.04 -11.57 2.25
C ASN A 163 -16.61 -11.54 0.77
N SER A 164 -17.51 -11.87 -0.14
CA SER A 164 -17.26 -11.90 -1.58
C SER A 164 -16.85 -10.54 -2.16
N LYS A 165 -17.41 -9.44 -1.64
CA LYS A 165 -17.03 -8.07 -2.06
C LYS A 165 -15.57 -7.78 -1.67
N LEU A 166 -15.17 -8.15 -0.45
CA LEU A 166 -13.79 -7.98 0.00
C LEU A 166 -12.81 -8.81 -0.82
N LEU A 167 -13.18 -10.06 -1.18
CA LEU A 167 -12.38 -10.90 -2.09
C LEU A 167 -12.19 -10.23 -3.45
N TRP A 168 -13.25 -9.63 -3.99
CA TRP A 168 -13.16 -8.88 -5.24
C TRP A 168 -12.20 -7.68 -5.12
N PHE A 169 -12.29 -6.91 -4.04
CA PHE A 169 -11.40 -5.78 -3.78
C PHE A 169 -9.94 -6.21 -3.63
N LEU A 170 -9.67 -7.30 -2.94
CA LEU A 170 -8.32 -7.85 -2.81
C LEU A 170 -7.75 -8.25 -4.18
N ARG A 171 -8.53 -8.98 -4.99
CA ARG A 171 -8.13 -9.35 -6.36
C ARG A 171 -7.84 -8.12 -7.22
N ALA A 172 -8.72 -7.12 -7.17
CA ALA A 172 -8.54 -5.87 -7.90
C ALA A 172 -7.29 -5.12 -7.43
N HIS A 173 -7.05 -5.07 -6.10
CA HIS A 173 -5.86 -4.44 -5.51
C HIS A 173 -4.57 -5.14 -5.95
N PHE A 174 -4.52 -6.47 -5.94
CA PHE A 174 -3.36 -7.23 -6.40
C PHE A 174 -3.13 -7.04 -7.90
N ASN A 175 -4.15 -7.15 -8.72
CA ASN A 175 -4.04 -6.96 -10.17
C ASN A 175 -3.56 -5.55 -10.55
N ARG A 176 -4.02 -4.52 -9.85
CA ARG A 176 -3.58 -3.13 -10.06
C ARG A 176 -2.09 -2.93 -9.77
N ASN A 177 -1.54 -3.66 -8.80
CA ASN A 177 -0.17 -3.53 -8.36
C ASN A 177 0.77 -4.60 -8.94
N LYS A 178 0.28 -5.52 -9.76
CA LYS A 178 1.04 -6.63 -10.33
C LYS A 178 1.98 -6.14 -11.44
N ASP A 179 3.19 -5.76 -11.05
CA ASP A 179 4.28 -5.39 -11.95
C ASP A 179 5.51 -6.22 -11.60
N SER A 180 5.92 -7.12 -12.50
CA SER A 180 7.06 -8.03 -12.28
C SER A 180 8.40 -7.30 -12.10
N LYS A 181 8.49 -6.04 -12.52
CA LYS A 181 9.71 -5.22 -12.40
C LYS A 181 9.89 -4.58 -11.02
N THR A 182 8.84 -4.55 -10.21
CA THR A 182 8.87 -3.94 -8.89
C THR A 182 8.76 -4.97 -7.78
N GLU A 183 9.40 -4.70 -6.62
CA GLU A 183 9.29 -5.59 -5.45
C GLU A 183 7.84 -5.69 -4.96
N THR A 184 7.13 -4.58 -4.93
CA THR A 184 5.68 -4.58 -4.63
C THR A 184 4.88 -5.45 -5.57
N GLY A 185 5.22 -5.47 -6.85
CA GLY A 185 4.56 -6.31 -7.85
C GLY A 185 4.82 -7.80 -7.67
N LYS A 186 6.01 -8.17 -7.17
CA LYS A 186 6.31 -9.55 -6.78
C LYS A 186 5.44 -9.97 -5.57
N TYR A 187 5.32 -9.11 -4.55
CA TYR A 187 4.40 -9.34 -3.43
C TYR A 187 2.93 -9.43 -3.89
N ALA A 188 2.49 -8.54 -4.77
CA ALA A 188 1.14 -8.57 -5.31
C ALA A 188 0.85 -9.87 -6.07
N SER A 189 1.83 -10.36 -6.85
CA SER A 189 1.73 -11.66 -7.55
C SER A 189 1.66 -12.82 -6.57
N TYR A 190 2.50 -12.82 -5.53
CA TYR A 190 2.46 -13.81 -4.46
C TYR A 190 1.11 -13.79 -3.72
N CYS A 191 0.63 -12.60 -3.32
CA CYS A 191 -0.65 -12.43 -2.65
C CYS A 191 -1.81 -12.97 -3.48
N SER A 192 -1.79 -12.73 -4.80
CA SER A 192 -2.80 -13.27 -5.71
C SER A 192 -2.83 -14.81 -5.69
N MET A 193 -1.67 -15.46 -5.79
CA MET A 193 -1.58 -16.92 -5.75
C MET A 193 -1.95 -17.48 -4.37
N ALA A 194 -1.48 -16.85 -3.30
CA ALA A 194 -1.77 -17.27 -1.94
C ALA A 194 -3.27 -17.15 -1.61
N LEU A 195 -3.92 -16.06 -2.06
CA LEU A 195 -5.36 -15.87 -1.88
C LEU A 195 -6.16 -16.97 -2.58
N GLU A 196 -5.87 -17.27 -3.86
CA GLU A 196 -6.58 -18.33 -4.59
C GLU A 196 -6.37 -19.69 -3.96
N ARG A 197 -5.15 -19.99 -3.50
CA ARG A 197 -4.88 -21.23 -2.74
C ARG A 197 -5.72 -21.30 -1.47
N CYS A 198 -5.76 -20.22 -0.68
CA CYS A 198 -6.53 -20.18 0.57
C CYS A 198 -8.05 -20.25 0.32
N VAL A 199 -8.54 -19.66 -0.75
CA VAL A 199 -9.95 -19.77 -1.15
C VAL A 199 -10.30 -21.22 -1.51
N THR A 200 -9.39 -21.94 -2.16
CA THR A 200 -9.62 -23.33 -2.62
C THR A 200 -9.42 -24.34 -1.49
N MET A 201 -8.36 -24.19 -0.69
CA MET A 201 -7.94 -25.17 0.31
C MET A 201 -8.41 -24.84 1.74
N GLY A 202 -8.91 -23.63 1.95
CA GLY A 202 -9.19 -23.08 3.27
C GLY A 202 -8.00 -22.32 3.86
N GLY A 203 -8.29 -21.44 4.83
CA GLY A 203 -7.28 -20.71 5.59
C GLY A 203 -6.58 -21.60 6.61
N ARG A 204 -5.51 -21.08 7.20
CA ARG A 204 -4.80 -21.74 8.30
C ARG A 204 -5.53 -21.46 9.63
N THR A 205 -5.38 -22.39 10.58
CA THR A 205 -5.91 -22.25 11.95
C THR A 205 -4.88 -21.71 12.94
N ALA A 206 -3.61 -21.58 12.52
CA ALA A 206 -2.51 -21.15 13.37
C ALA A 206 -1.85 -19.88 12.81
N LYS A 207 -1.43 -18.99 13.71
CA LYS A 207 -0.61 -17.83 13.39
C LYS A 207 0.71 -18.23 12.72
N PRO A 208 1.39 -17.30 12.03
CA PRO A 208 2.69 -17.59 11.45
C PRO A 208 3.70 -17.87 12.56
N SER A 209 4.57 -18.84 12.33
CA SER A 209 5.70 -19.11 13.21
C SER A 209 6.70 -17.94 13.20
N ARG A 210 7.51 -17.84 14.26
CA ARG A 210 8.62 -16.87 14.29
C ARG A 210 9.51 -16.97 13.05
N MET A 211 9.83 -18.20 12.63
CA MET A 211 10.66 -18.43 11.46
C MET A 211 10.02 -17.96 10.15
N GLU A 212 8.73 -18.16 9.97
CA GLU A 212 8.02 -17.65 8.79
C GLU A 212 8.07 -16.13 8.71
N VAL A 213 7.83 -15.42 9.82
CA VAL A 213 7.93 -13.96 9.86
C VAL A 213 9.37 -13.52 9.60
N MET A 214 10.36 -14.16 10.24
CA MET A 214 11.77 -13.85 10.05
C MET A 214 12.24 -14.08 8.61
N VAL A 215 11.81 -15.15 7.96
CA VAL A 215 12.12 -15.40 6.54
C VAL A 215 11.53 -14.32 5.64
N MET A 216 10.29 -13.92 5.87
CA MET A 216 9.67 -12.83 5.11
C MET A 216 10.42 -11.51 5.30
N VAL A 217 10.84 -11.21 6.52
CA VAL A 217 11.65 -10.04 6.86
C VAL A 217 13.04 -10.13 6.21
N ALA A 218 13.74 -11.27 6.34
CA ALA A 218 15.08 -11.48 5.79
C ALA A 218 15.09 -11.37 4.26
N VAL A 219 14.12 -11.94 3.57
CA VAL A 219 13.97 -11.81 2.11
C VAL A 219 13.84 -10.33 1.73
N THR A 220 13.05 -9.55 2.46
CA THR A 220 12.91 -8.11 2.20
C THR A 220 14.23 -7.35 2.40
N VAL A 221 14.96 -7.65 3.47
CA VAL A 221 16.27 -7.03 3.75
C VAL A 221 17.30 -7.39 2.66
N MET A 222 17.35 -8.65 2.24
CA MET A 222 18.24 -9.10 1.17
C MET A 222 17.95 -8.38 -0.16
N PHE A 223 16.67 -8.20 -0.51
CA PHE A 223 16.29 -7.46 -1.71
C PHE A 223 16.69 -5.97 -1.62
N MET A 224 16.49 -5.33 -0.47
CA MET A 224 16.90 -3.94 -0.27
C MET A 224 18.42 -3.78 -0.36
N ALA A 225 19.20 -4.71 0.22
CA ALA A 225 20.65 -4.70 0.14
C ALA A 225 21.15 -4.88 -1.31
N THR A 226 20.59 -5.80 -2.07
CA THR A 226 20.95 -6.00 -3.48
C THR A 226 20.62 -4.78 -4.33
N LEU A 227 19.49 -4.11 -4.09
CA LEU A 227 19.12 -2.89 -4.79
C LEU A 227 20.12 -1.75 -4.52
N ILE A 228 20.52 -1.57 -3.25
CA ILE A 228 21.51 -0.55 -2.86
C ILE A 228 22.85 -0.84 -3.55
N ILE A 229 23.32 -2.09 -3.56
CA ILE A 229 24.56 -2.49 -4.24
C ILE A 229 24.47 -2.19 -5.74
N MET A 230 23.37 -2.51 -6.39
CA MET A 230 23.16 -2.23 -7.82
C MET A 230 23.19 -0.72 -8.13
N ILE A 231 22.57 0.12 -7.27
CA ILE A 231 22.60 1.57 -7.40
C ILE A 231 24.03 2.11 -7.22
N MET A 232 24.76 1.61 -6.21
CA MET A 232 26.14 1.99 -5.95
C MET A 232 27.06 1.61 -7.12
N MET A 233 26.94 0.40 -7.66
CA MET A 233 27.70 -0.04 -8.83
C MET A 233 27.40 0.82 -10.06
N ARG A 234 26.11 1.16 -10.30
CA ARG A 234 25.71 2.02 -11.41
C ARG A 234 26.28 3.43 -11.27
N SER A 235 26.25 3.98 -10.06
CA SER A 235 26.84 5.29 -9.77
C SER A 235 28.35 5.30 -9.97
N MET A 236 29.05 4.23 -9.51
CA MET A 236 30.49 4.07 -9.75
C MET A 236 30.82 3.99 -11.24
N MET A 237 30.04 3.24 -12.02
CA MET A 237 30.26 3.13 -13.48
C MET A 237 30.05 4.46 -14.20
N THR A 238 29.04 5.25 -13.78
CA THR A 238 28.84 6.60 -14.36
C THR A 238 30.00 7.55 -14.00
N PHE A 239 30.50 7.49 -12.77
CA PHE A 239 31.68 8.27 -12.34
C PHE A 239 32.92 7.87 -13.14
N LEU A 240 33.16 6.57 -13.36
CA LEU A 240 34.29 6.07 -14.12
C LEU A 240 34.23 6.53 -15.59
N MET A 241 33.04 6.53 -16.19
CA MET A 241 32.84 7.00 -17.57
C MET A 241 33.10 8.49 -17.73
N ILE A 242 32.76 9.32 -16.73
CA ILE A 242 33.06 10.75 -16.72
C ILE A 242 34.55 11.02 -16.54
N TYR A 243 35.28 10.17 -15.83
CA TYR A 243 36.72 10.35 -15.57
C TYR A 243 37.61 9.90 -16.73
N ILE A 244 37.11 9.07 -17.66
CA ILE A 244 37.84 8.56 -18.84
C ILE A 244 37.62 9.48 -20.06
N GLN A 245 36.69 10.43 -20.05
CA GLN A 245 36.53 11.48 -21.06
C GLN A 245 37.34 12.71 -20.72
#